data_d3a523f142a24fad910d928b77543e16
#
_entry.id   d3a523f142a24fad910d928b77543e16
#
_cell.length_a   1.000
_cell.length_b   1.000
_cell.length_c   1.000
_cell.angle_alpha   90.00
_cell.angle_beta   90.00
_cell.angle_gamma   90.00
#
_symmetry.space_group_name_H-M   'P 1'
#
loop_
_entity.id
_entity.type
_entity.pdbx_description
1 polymer ?
#
loop_
_entity_poly.entity_id
_entity_poly.type
_entity_poly.pdbx_seq_one_letter_code
_entity_poly.pdbx_strand_id
1 'polypeptide(L)'
;MSGHALRHTGIHFDAVRIAGLMGEQVAYELMQFTDFRAGPIVRSGIGERSMYFLLPPQTGAAYRWPAGARLMGRDARCDAFVGVPALDGRTWPLDWRSLPTAEAPFVEPGLLHELASMTLKSG
;
A
#
# COMPACT_ATOMS: atom_id res chain seq x y z
N MET A 1 17.52 2.77 -17.36
CA MET A 1 16.21 3.06 -16.81
C MET A 1 16.33 3.43 -15.36
N SER A 2 15.60 4.42 -14.94
CA SER A 2 15.64 4.78 -13.53
C SER A 2 15.07 3.65 -12.68
N GLY A 3 15.38 3.69 -11.39
CA GLY A 3 15.01 2.60 -10.50
C GLY A 3 13.53 2.48 -10.17
N HIS A 4 12.71 3.47 -10.54
CA HIS A 4 11.28 3.40 -10.26
C HIS A 4 10.52 4.23 -11.27
N ALA A 5 9.21 4.01 -11.30
CA ALA A 5 8.30 4.78 -12.12
C ALA A 5 7.27 5.45 -11.23
N LEU A 6 6.83 6.64 -11.62
CA LEU A 6 5.72 7.30 -10.97
C LEU A 6 4.42 6.87 -11.64
N ARG A 7 3.45 6.49 -10.84
CA ARG A 7 2.14 6.08 -11.33
C ARG A 7 1.09 7.01 -10.78
N HIS A 8 0.15 7.37 -11.63
CA HIS A 8 -0.96 8.21 -11.24
C HIS A 8 -1.99 7.34 -10.51
N THR A 9 -2.14 7.55 -9.21
CA THR A 9 -3.06 6.72 -8.43
C THR A 9 -4.50 6.93 -8.90
N GLY A 10 -5.30 5.88 -8.82
CA GLY A 10 -6.68 5.93 -9.28
C GLY A 10 -6.85 5.58 -10.74
N ILE A 11 -5.75 5.54 -11.51
CA ILE A 11 -5.79 5.08 -12.90
C ILE A 11 -5.38 3.62 -12.99
N HIS A 12 -4.23 3.30 -12.43
CA HIS A 12 -3.67 1.95 -12.49
C HIS A 12 -3.88 1.17 -11.19
N PHE A 13 -3.97 1.88 -10.09
CA PHE A 13 -4.20 1.28 -8.78
C PHE A 13 -4.58 2.39 -7.81
N ASP A 14 -5.25 2.00 -6.72
CA ASP A 14 -5.38 2.85 -5.55
C ASP A 14 -4.26 2.50 -4.58
N ALA A 15 -3.97 3.38 -3.65
CA ALA A 15 -2.97 3.11 -2.63
C ALA A 15 -3.48 3.59 -1.28
N VAL A 16 -3.20 2.83 -0.24
CA VAL A 16 -3.45 3.25 1.14
C VAL A 16 -2.11 3.36 1.83
N ARG A 17 -1.83 4.54 2.37
CA ARG A 17 -0.58 4.82 3.07
C ARG A 17 -0.78 4.72 4.57
N ILE A 18 0.05 3.95 5.23
CA ILE A 18 0.08 3.87 6.70
C ILE A 18 1.53 4.09 7.13
N ALA A 19 1.74 5.13 7.93
CA ALA A 19 3.08 5.55 8.33
C ALA A 19 3.52 4.84 9.61
N GLY A 20 4.84 4.78 9.80
CA GLY A 20 5.46 4.38 11.05
C GLY A 20 5.29 2.91 11.38
N LEU A 21 5.35 2.61 12.66
CA LEU A 21 5.25 1.23 13.15
C LEU A 21 3.91 0.59 12.85
N MET A 22 2.85 1.39 12.78
CA MET A 22 1.52 0.85 12.45
C MET A 22 1.50 0.29 11.03
N GLY A 23 2.17 0.94 10.09
CA GLY A 23 2.29 0.43 8.74
C GLY A 23 3.01 -0.91 8.69
N GLU A 24 4.11 -1.03 9.44
CA GLU A 24 4.83 -2.30 9.55
C GLU A 24 3.95 -3.38 10.15
N GLN A 25 3.19 -3.03 11.19
CA GLN A 25 2.32 -3.99 11.87
C GLN A 25 1.24 -4.51 10.94
N VAL A 26 0.58 -3.61 10.23
CA VAL A 26 -0.49 -4.00 9.29
C VAL A 26 0.09 -4.86 8.18
N ALA A 27 1.25 -4.48 7.64
CA ALA A 27 1.89 -5.25 6.58
C ALA A 27 2.22 -6.66 7.06
N TYR A 28 2.78 -6.77 8.25
CA TYR A 28 3.14 -8.06 8.82
C TYR A 28 1.90 -8.96 9.00
N GLU A 29 0.85 -8.40 9.58
CA GLU A 29 -0.37 -9.16 9.83
C GLU A 29 -1.04 -9.59 8.52
N LEU A 30 -1.04 -8.70 7.54
CA LEU A 30 -1.60 -9.03 6.23
C LEU A 30 -0.82 -10.16 5.57
N MET A 31 0.50 -10.12 5.64
CA MET A 31 1.34 -11.17 5.06
C MET A 31 1.15 -12.50 5.79
N GLN A 32 1.04 -12.46 7.12
CA GLN A 32 0.79 -13.67 7.90
C GLN A 32 -0.58 -14.26 7.60
N PHE A 33 -1.59 -13.40 7.57
CA PHE A 33 -2.97 -13.86 7.34
C PHE A 33 -3.14 -14.48 5.96
N THR A 34 -2.41 -13.99 4.98
CA THR A 34 -2.54 -14.46 3.59
C THR A 34 -1.51 -15.51 3.22
N ASP A 35 -0.73 -15.98 4.18
CA ASP A 35 0.36 -16.95 3.95
C ASP A 35 1.32 -16.41 2.88
N PHE A 36 1.72 -15.15 3.06
CA PHE A 36 2.65 -14.43 2.19
C PHE A 36 2.13 -14.19 0.77
N ARG A 37 0.81 -14.15 0.62
CA ARG A 37 0.17 -13.80 -0.65
C ARG A 37 -0.62 -12.51 -0.50
N ALA A 38 -0.04 -11.55 0.21
CA ALA A 38 -0.72 -10.29 0.50
C ALA A 38 -0.91 -9.41 -0.73
N GLY A 39 -0.03 -9.54 -1.71
CA GLY A 39 -0.02 -8.65 -2.86
C GLY A 39 0.99 -7.54 -2.68
N PRO A 40 0.97 -6.54 -3.55
CA PRO A 40 2.03 -5.51 -3.58
C PRO A 40 1.94 -4.53 -2.42
N ILE A 41 3.00 -4.46 -1.64
CA ILE A 41 3.18 -3.49 -0.57
C ILE A 41 4.52 -2.82 -0.78
N VAL A 42 4.52 -1.50 -0.92
CA VAL A 42 5.74 -0.72 -1.15
C VAL A 42 6.14 -0.05 0.15
N ARG A 43 7.41 -0.14 0.50
CA ARG A 43 7.96 0.54 1.66
C ARG A 43 8.77 1.75 1.21
N SER A 44 8.51 2.89 1.82
CA SER A 44 9.30 4.08 1.59
C SER A 44 10.17 4.37 2.81
N GLY A 45 11.47 4.58 2.60
CA GLY A 45 12.41 4.88 3.66
C GLY A 45 12.77 6.34 3.80
N ILE A 46 12.15 7.23 3.00
CA ILE A 46 12.41 8.66 3.11
C ILE A 46 11.58 9.23 4.25
N GLY A 47 12.23 10.01 5.12
CA GLY A 47 11.55 10.64 6.23
C GLY A 47 10.95 9.61 7.15
N GLU A 48 9.70 9.81 7.53
CA GLU A 48 8.99 8.81 8.31
C GLU A 48 8.67 7.62 7.43
N ARG A 49 9.09 6.44 7.86
CA ARG A 49 8.86 5.22 7.10
C ARG A 49 7.37 4.98 6.90
N SER A 50 6.99 4.60 5.70
CA SER A 50 5.59 4.39 5.34
C SER A 50 5.43 3.13 4.52
N MET A 51 4.26 2.51 4.64
CA MET A 51 3.85 1.40 3.80
C MET A 51 2.72 1.87 2.89
N TYR A 52 2.81 1.52 1.61
CA TYR A 52 1.78 1.79 0.62
C TYR A 52 1.20 0.46 0.17
N PHE A 53 -0.07 0.25 0.45
CA PHE A 53 -0.77 -0.98 0.08
C PHE A 53 -1.51 -0.71 -1.22
N LEU A 54 -1.16 -1.44 -2.28
CA LEU A 54 -1.68 -1.17 -3.63
C LEU A 54 -2.93 -2.00 -3.88
N LEU A 55 -4.03 -1.32 -4.13
CA LEU A 55 -5.35 -1.91 -4.30
C LEU A 55 -5.77 -1.87 -5.77
N PRO A 56 -6.73 -2.70 -6.18
CA PRO A 56 -7.29 -2.55 -7.53
C PRO A 56 -7.81 -1.13 -7.73
N PRO A 57 -7.78 -0.63 -8.97
CA PRO A 57 -8.20 0.74 -9.24
C PRO A 57 -9.62 1.00 -8.76
N GLN A 58 -9.82 2.16 -8.15
CA GLN A 58 -11.14 2.66 -7.74
C GLN A 58 -11.85 1.81 -6.69
N THR A 59 -11.12 0.99 -5.96
CA THR A 59 -11.73 0.16 -4.91
C THR A 59 -11.61 0.79 -3.52
N GLY A 60 -10.63 1.68 -3.32
CA GLY A 60 -10.39 2.25 -2.01
C GLY A 60 -11.51 3.14 -1.51
N ALA A 61 -12.21 3.82 -2.41
CA ALA A 61 -13.28 4.75 -2.03
C ALA A 61 -14.51 4.06 -1.46
N ALA A 62 -14.61 2.74 -1.62
CA ALA A 62 -15.73 1.99 -1.05
C ALA A 62 -15.63 1.81 0.46
N TYR A 63 -14.48 2.15 1.05
CA TYR A 63 -14.23 1.92 2.46
C TYR A 63 -13.96 3.23 3.18
N ARG A 64 -14.36 3.27 4.46
CA ARG A 64 -14.00 4.39 5.34
C ARG A 64 -12.75 3.98 6.11
N TRP A 65 -11.63 4.53 5.73
CA TRP A 65 -10.34 4.16 6.32
C TRP A 65 -10.17 4.77 7.70
N PRO A 66 -9.59 4.02 8.64
CA PRO A 66 -9.39 4.54 10.00
C PRO A 66 -8.33 5.64 10.01
N ALA A 67 -8.32 6.43 11.08
CA ALA A 67 -7.28 7.43 11.28
C ALA A 67 -5.92 6.77 11.24
N GLY A 68 -4.97 7.36 10.53
CA GLY A 68 -3.65 6.79 10.33
C GLY A 68 -3.51 6.07 9.01
N ALA A 69 -4.60 5.69 8.36
CA ALA A 69 -4.59 5.13 7.02
C ALA A 69 -5.13 6.18 6.05
N ARG A 70 -4.38 6.47 5.00
CA ARG A 70 -4.75 7.52 4.05
C ARG A 70 -4.90 6.94 2.66
N LEU A 71 -6.09 7.07 2.11
CA LEU A 71 -6.34 6.67 0.74
C LEU A 71 -5.75 7.71 -0.20
N MET A 72 -4.99 7.23 -1.18
CA MET A 72 -4.40 8.04 -2.22
C MET A 72 -4.99 7.58 -3.55
N GLY A 73 -6.17 8.11 -3.87
CA GLY A 73 -6.89 7.76 -5.06
C GLY A 73 -7.12 8.97 -5.93
N ARG A 74 -7.65 8.71 -7.11
CA ARG A 74 -7.84 9.76 -8.09
C ARG A 74 -9.04 10.64 -7.80
N ASP A 75 -9.93 10.19 -6.95
CA ASP A 75 -11.10 10.97 -6.55
C ASP A 75 -10.74 12.10 -5.58
N ALA A 76 -9.51 12.16 -5.12
CA ALA A 76 -9.04 13.26 -4.31
C ALA A 76 -9.02 14.55 -5.14
N ARG A 77 -8.94 15.67 -4.45
CA ARG A 77 -9.00 16.98 -5.11
C ARG A 77 -7.87 17.23 -6.08
N CYS A 78 -6.76 16.60 -5.88
CA CYS A 78 -5.63 16.70 -6.80
C CYS A 78 -5.15 15.32 -7.11
N ASP A 79 -4.48 15.21 -8.25
CA ASP A 79 -3.90 13.95 -8.64
C ASP A 79 -2.81 13.55 -7.65
N ALA A 80 -2.83 12.30 -7.27
CA ALA A 80 -1.81 11.76 -6.38
C ALA A 80 -0.93 10.78 -7.15
N PHE A 81 0.33 10.74 -6.78
CA PHE A 81 1.30 9.84 -7.38
C PHE A 81 1.98 9.01 -6.31
N VAL A 82 2.25 7.77 -6.63
CA VAL A 82 3.01 6.88 -5.77
C VAL A 82 4.18 6.35 -6.57
N GLY A 83 5.39 6.45 -6.00
CA GLY A 83 6.54 5.85 -6.62
C GLY A 83 6.47 4.34 -6.46
N VAL A 84 6.64 3.63 -7.57
CA VAL A 84 6.62 2.16 -7.56
C VAL A 84 8.03 1.69 -7.85
N PRO A 85 8.63 0.88 -6.97
CA PRO A 85 10.01 0.43 -7.19
C PRO A 85 10.11 -0.56 -8.34
N ALA A 86 11.32 -0.69 -8.85
CA ALA A 86 11.60 -1.74 -9.82
C ALA A 86 11.42 -3.10 -9.18
N LEU A 87 11.06 -4.10 -9.99
CA LEU A 87 10.80 -5.43 -9.45
C LEU A 87 12.03 -6.10 -8.87
N ASP A 88 13.23 -5.64 -9.24
CA ASP A 88 14.45 -6.18 -8.65
C ASP A 88 14.74 -5.65 -7.24
N GLY A 89 13.92 -4.74 -6.74
CA GLY A 89 14.04 -4.28 -5.37
C GLY A 89 15.14 -3.28 -5.11
N ARG A 90 15.78 -2.74 -6.14
CA ARG A 90 16.95 -1.88 -5.99
C ARG A 90 16.63 -0.40 -6.21
N THR A 91 15.50 0.04 -5.72
CA THR A 91 15.01 1.40 -5.97
C THR A 91 14.98 2.21 -4.69
N TRP A 92 16.12 2.27 -3.99
CA TRP A 92 16.16 3.11 -2.80
C TRP A 92 15.70 4.54 -3.15
N PRO A 93 14.85 5.17 -2.32
CA PRO A 93 14.41 4.74 -0.99
C PRO A 93 13.12 3.92 -1.00
N LEU A 94 12.68 3.43 -2.13
CA LEU A 94 11.48 2.61 -2.26
C LEU A 94 11.89 1.15 -2.45
N ASP A 95 11.21 0.25 -1.75
CA ASP A 95 11.40 -1.17 -2.01
C ASP A 95 10.09 -1.93 -1.77
N TRP A 96 10.07 -3.17 -2.23
CA TRP A 96 8.91 -4.03 -2.04
C TRP A 96 8.97 -4.66 -0.66
N ARG A 97 7.96 -4.39 0.16
CA ARG A 97 7.75 -5.15 1.39
C ARG A 97 7.09 -6.49 1.07
N SER A 98 6.25 -6.48 0.03
CA SER A 98 5.61 -7.66 -0.51
C SER A 98 5.47 -7.45 -2.01
N LEU A 99 5.80 -8.46 -2.81
CA LEU A 99 5.77 -8.37 -4.26
C LEU A 99 4.38 -8.71 -4.79
N PRO A 100 3.99 -8.11 -5.93
CA PRO A 100 2.80 -8.58 -6.63
C PRO A 100 3.08 -9.95 -7.25
N THR A 101 2.07 -10.80 -7.29
CA THR A 101 2.16 -12.12 -7.92
C THR A 101 0.95 -12.32 -8.83
N ALA A 102 0.99 -13.39 -9.62
CA ALA A 102 -0.14 -13.71 -10.49
C ALA A 102 -1.40 -13.99 -9.66
N GLU A 103 -1.24 -14.61 -8.48
CA GLU A 103 -2.37 -14.92 -7.61
C GLU A 103 -2.83 -13.70 -6.81
N ALA A 104 -1.92 -12.75 -6.56
CA ALA A 104 -2.22 -11.56 -5.77
C ALA A 104 -1.62 -10.34 -6.45
N PRO A 105 -2.20 -9.90 -7.56
CA PRO A 105 -1.70 -8.72 -8.27
C PRO A 105 -1.98 -7.42 -7.53
N PHE A 106 -2.91 -7.44 -6.59
CA PHE A 106 -3.25 -6.31 -5.73
C PHE A 106 -3.53 -6.81 -4.33
N VAL A 107 -3.45 -5.90 -3.36
CA VAL A 107 -3.88 -6.17 -1.99
C VAL A 107 -5.41 -6.20 -1.98
N GLU A 108 -5.99 -7.15 -1.23
CA GLU A 108 -7.44 -7.26 -1.13
C GLU A 108 -7.96 -6.14 -0.23
N PRO A 109 -8.82 -5.24 -0.76
CA PRO A 109 -9.20 -4.03 -0.01
C PRO A 109 -9.96 -4.31 1.27
N GLY A 110 -10.89 -5.27 1.25
CA GLY A 110 -11.69 -5.56 2.44
C GLY A 110 -10.86 -6.12 3.57
N LEU A 111 -9.91 -7.00 3.25
CA LEU A 111 -9.02 -7.57 4.26
C LEU A 111 -8.10 -6.49 4.82
N LEU A 112 -7.53 -5.66 3.96
CA LEU A 112 -6.70 -4.56 4.42
C LEU A 112 -7.49 -3.63 5.35
N HIS A 113 -8.70 -3.28 4.97
CA HIS A 113 -9.54 -2.41 5.77
C HIS A 113 -9.80 -3.01 7.15
N GLU A 114 -10.10 -4.30 7.20
CA GLU A 114 -10.37 -4.98 8.47
C GLU A 114 -9.13 -4.97 9.37
N LEU A 115 -7.99 -5.38 8.83
CA LEU A 115 -6.77 -5.44 9.62
C LEU A 115 -6.30 -4.04 10.05
N ALA A 116 -6.39 -3.07 9.16
CA ALA A 116 -6.01 -1.69 9.50
C ALA A 116 -6.93 -1.13 10.58
N SER A 117 -8.22 -1.39 10.48
CA SER A 117 -9.17 -0.91 11.48
C SER A 117 -8.89 -1.50 12.85
N MET A 118 -8.56 -2.79 12.90
CA MET A 118 -8.22 -3.44 14.17
C MET A 118 -6.94 -2.88 14.75
N THR A 119 -5.91 -2.75 13.94
CA THR A 119 -4.60 -2.34 14.41
C THR A 119 -4.58 -0.86 14.80
N LEU A 120 -5.15 0.00 13.98
CA LEU A 120 -5.09 1.45 14.22
C LEU A 120 -6.03 1.89 15.33
N LYS A 121 -7.14 1.20 15.52
CA LYS A 121 -8.04 1.52 16.62
C LYS A 121 -7.51 1.06 17.96
N SER A 122 -6.71 0.01 17.97
CA SER A 122 -6.14 -0.50 19.21
C SER A 122 -4.96 0.32 19.70
N GLY A 123 -4.37 1.06 18.81
CA GLY A 123 -3.15 1.83 19.13
C GLY A 123 -3.43 3.24 19.61
#